data_a50146c20f33e65af5292f90f61368de
#
_entry.id   a50146c20f33e65af5292f90f61368de
#
_cell.length_a   1.000
_cell.length_b   1.000
_cell.length_c   1.000
_cell.angle_alpha   90.00
_cell.angle_beta   90.00
_cell.angle_gamma   90.00
#
_symmetry.space_group_name_H-M   'P 1'
#
loop_
_entity.id
_entity.type
_entity.pdbx_description
1 polymer ?
#
loop_
_entity_poly.entity_id
_entity_poly.type
_entity_poly.pdbx_seq_one_letter_code
_entity_poly.pdbx_strand_id
1 'polypeptide(L)'
;IAILLPVYNDWESFKLLLEKISAVVEQTALQLHIVVVDDGSFSVSMKHDDLNLSPNIGSVEILHLTRNLGHQKAIAIGLAHVAQGQQCSTVITMDSDGEDRPEDIIRLINASAGSPDKIVFAKRTKRSEGIGFRFFYQIYKSVFYTLTGSSISFGNFCIIPFGLLKRLVFVSEIWNHFSAGVMKSKLPITTIPTVRGCRIAGRSKMNL
;
A
#
# COMPACT_ATOMS: atom_id res chain seq x y z
N ILE A 1 -10.90 4.29 9.13
CA ILE A 1 -9.70 4.24 8.28
C ILE A 1 -9.83 3.02 7.38
N ALA A 2 -9.58 3.17 6.07
CA ALA A 2 -9.50 2.02 5.17
C ALA A 2 -8.03 1.59 4.98
N ILE A 3 -7.76 0.28 4.87
CA ILE A 3 -6.47 -0.26 4.45
C ILE A 3 -6.68 -1.04 3.16
N LEU A 4 -5.98 -0.64 2.11
CA LEU A 4 -6.04 -1.23 0.78
C LEU A 4 -4.84 -2.14 0.56
N LEU A 5 -5.11 -3.41 0.22
CA LEU A 5 -4.13 -4.47 0.03
C LEU A 5 -4.38 -5.19 -1.31
N PRO A 6 -3.51 -5.05 -2.31
CA PRO A 6 -3.56 -5.90 -3.50
C PRO A 6 -3.02 -7.30 -3.19
N VAL A 7 -3.71 -8.33 -3.66
CA VAL A 7 -3.33 -9.75 -3.48
C VAL A 7 -3.35 -10.47 -4.83
N TYR A 8 -2.33 -11.27 -5.11
CA TYR A 8 -2.31 -12.17 -6.25
C TYR A 8 -1.64 -13.49 -5.91
N ASN A 9 -2.44 -14.56 -5.81
CA ASN A 9 -1.97 -15.92 -5.45
C ASN A 9 -1.12 -15.97 -4.17
N ASP A 10 -1.37 -15.07 -3.21
CA ASP A 10 -0.54 -14.89 -2.00
C ASP A 10 -1.42 -14.77 -0.73
N TRP A 11 -2.47 -15.56 -0.68
CA TRP A 11 -3.45 -15.54 0.40
C TRP A 11 -2.87 -15.94 1.76
N GLU A 12 -1.86 -16.81 1.78
CA GLU A 12 -1.16 -17.20 3.00
C GLU A 12 -0.43 -16.02 3.64
N SER A 13 0.35 -15.27 2.84
CA SER A 13 1.03 -14.06 3.32
C SER A 13 0.03 -13.01 3.78
N PHE A 14 -1.07 -12.83 3.03
CA PHE A 14 -2.13 -11.89 3.37
C PHE A 14 -2.79 -12.25 4.72
N LYS A 15 -3.13 -13.53 4.96
CA LYS A 15 -3.72 -13.99 6.22
C LYS A 15 -2.82 -13.65 7.41
N LEU A 16 -1.55 -14.03 7.34
CA LEU A 16 -0.58 -13.76 8.40
C LEU A 16 -0.34 -12.26 8.60
N LEU A 17 -0.36 -11.46 7.52
CA LEU A 17 -0.28 -10.01 7.61
C LEU A 17 -1.50 -9.42 8.32
N LEU A 18 -2.69 -9.89 7.98
CA LEU A 18 -3.94 -9.42 8.59
C LEU A 18 -4.01 -9.72 10.09
N GLU A 19 -3.53 -10.90 10.52
CA GLU A 19 -3.38 -11.24 11.94
C GLU A 19 -2.43 -10.27 12.66
N LYS A 20 -1.31 -9.90 12.01
CA LYS A 20 -0.37 -8.91 12.56
C LYS A 20 -0.96 -7.50 12.61
N ILE A 21 -1.69 -7.07 11.59
CA ILE A 21 -2.42 -5.80 11.61
C ILE A 21 -3.43 -5.80 12.76
N SER A 22 -4.18 -6.89 12.91
CA SER A 22 -5.14 -7.09 14.01
C SER A 22 -4.49 -6.90 15.37
N ALA A 23 -3.35 -7.56 15.62
CA ALA A 23 -2.60 -7.43 16.88
C ALA A 23 -2.09 -6.01 17.14
N VAL A 24 -1.64 -5.30 16.09
CA VAL A 24 -1.15 -3.91 16.22
C VAL A 24 -2.25 -2.94 16.60
N VAL A 25 -3.49 -3.15 16.13
CA VAL A 25 -4.59 -2.21 16.38
C VAL A 25 -5.46 -2.61 17.58
N GLU A 26 -5.29 -3.80 18.13
CA GLU A 26 -6.10 -4.33 19.23
C GLU A 26 -6.13 -3.41 20.46
N GLN A 27 -5.01 -2.77 20.77
CA GLN A 27 -4.87 -1.87 21.92
C GLN A 27 -5.13 -0.40 21.57
N THR A 28 -5.76 -0.13 20.43
CA THR A 28 -6.05 1.23 19.96
C THR A 28 -7.57 1.46 19.91
N ALA A 29 -7.98 2.71 19.81
CA ALA A 29 -9.38 3.06 19.53
C ALA A 29 -9.69 3.16 18.03
N LEU A 30 -8.79 2.67 17.16
CA LEU A 30 -8.93 2.76 15.71
C LEU A 30 -9.98 1.74 15.22
N GLN A 31 -10.78 2.15 14.25
CA GLN A 31 -11.64 1.25 13.49
C GLN A 31 -11.13 1.16 12.06
N LEU A 32 -10.76 -0.05 11.65
CA LEU A 32 -10.22 -0.35 10.34
C LEU A 32 -11.24 -1.07 9.45
N HIS A 33 -11.25 -0.69 8.18
CA HIS A 33 -11.91 -1.41 7.10
C HIS A 33 -10.83 -1.92 6.16
N ILE A 34 -10.76 -3.22 5.96
CA ILE A 34 -9.77 -3.83 5.07
C ILE A 34 -10.41 -4.00 3.69
N VAL A 35 -9.78 -3.43 2.69
CA VAL A 35 -10.19 -3.57 1.28
C VAL A 35 -9.10 -4.34 0.55
N VAL A 36 -9.42 -5.56 0.17
CA VAL A 36 -8.52 -6.46 -0.58
C VAL A 36 -8.86 -6.38 -2.05
N VAL A 37 -7.89 -6.18 -2.90
CA VAL A 37 -8.06 -6.34 -4.35
C VAL A 37 -7.38 -7.63 -4.78
N ASP A 38 -8.19 -8.65 -5.03
CA ASP A 38 -7.73 -9.91 -5.61
C ASP A 38 -7.52 -9.72 -7.11
N ASP A 39 -6.27 -9.64 -7.51
CA ASP A 39 -5.85 -9.39 -8.90
C ASP A 39 -5.95 -10.65 -9.78
N GLY A 40 -7.08 -11.33 -9.70
CA GLY A 40 -7.39 -12.52 -10.51
C GLY A 40 -6.60 -13.76 -10.08
N SER A 41 -6.58 -14.07 -8.78
CA SER A 41 -5.93 -15.27 -8.26
C SER A 41 -6.59 -16.55 -8.76
N PHE A 42 -5.77 -17.59 -8.98
CA PHE A 42 -6.25 -18.95 -9.32
C PHE A 42 -6.58 -19.78 -8.07
N SER A 43 -6.00 -19.43 -6.92
CA SER A 43 -6.28 -20.09 -5.65
C SER A 43 -7.54 -19.51 -5.02
N VAL A 44 -8.24 -20.37 -4.28
CA VAL A 44 -9.46 -19.98 -3.56
C VAL A 44 -9.16 -18.82 -2.60
N SER A 45 -9.97 -17.78 -2.67
CA SER A 45 -9.97 -16.70 -1.69
C SER A 45 -10.31 -17.25 -0.30
N MET A 46 -9.76 -16.64 0.71
CA MET A 46 -9.99 -16.95 2.10
C MET A 46 -11.48 -16.73 2.46
N LYS A 47 -12.06 -17.62 3.25
CA LYS A 47 -13.38 -17.39 3.85
C LYS A 47 -13.22 -16.47 5.05
N HIS A 48 -14.17 -15.57 5.25
CA HIS A 48 -14.17 -14.61 6.38
C HIS A 48 -14.12 -15.34 7.75
N ASP A 49 -14.76 -16.49 7.83
CA ASP A 49 -14.85 -17.31 9.06
C ASP A 49 -13.51 -17.94 9.48
N ASP A 50 -12.51 -17.94 8.60
CA ASP A 50 -11.18 -18.49 8.88
C ASP A 50 -10.26 -17.50 9.62
N LEU A 51 -10.75 -16.29 9.95
CA LEU A 51 -9.97 -15.21 10.52
C LEU A 51 -10.39 -14.89 11.96
N ASN A 52 -9.44 -15.03 12.87
CA ASN A 52 -9.60 -14.52 14.24
C ASN A 52 -9.07 -13.08 14.31
N LEU A 53 -9.93 -12.10 14.07
CA LEU A 53 -9.56 -10.69 14.01
C LEU A 53 -10.03 -9.93 15.24
N SER A 54 -9.26 -8.90 15.61
CA SER A 54 -9.64 -7.93 16.62
C SER A 54 -10.98 -7.25 16.25
N PRO A 55 -11.84 -6.93 17.24
CA PRO A 55 -13.05 -6.11 17.02
C PRO A 55 -12.78 -4.76 16.36
N ASN A 56 -11.54 -4.31 16.38
CA ASN A 56 -11.10 -3.08 15.73
C ASN A 56 -11.02 -3.21 14.19
N ILE A 57 -11.11 -4.42 13.65
CA ILE A 57 -11.31 -4.65 12.21
C ILE A 57 -12.80 -4.83 11.95
N GLY A 58 -13.46 -3.72 11.61
CA GLY A 58 -14.91 -3.68 11.45
C GLY A 58 -15.41 -4.42 10.21
N SER A 59 -14.61 -4.51 9.15
CA SER A 59 -14.95 -5.30 7.94
C SER A 59 -13.72 -5.67 7.13
N VAL A 60 -13.85 -6.78 6.39
CA VAL A 60 -12.92 -7.19 5.33
C VAL A 60 -13.73 -7.37 4.05
N GLU A 61 -13.47 -6.54 3.07
CA GLU A 61 -14.11 -6.55 1.76
C GLU A 61 -13.11 -7.06 0.71
N ILE A 62 -13.53 -7.96 -0.17
CA ILE A 62 -12.68 -8.52 -1.22
C ILE A 62 -13.28 -8.16 -2.59
N LEU A 63 -12.51 -7.41 -3.39
CA LEU A 63 -12.82 -7.09 -4.77
C LEU A 63 -12.11 -8.11 -5.68
N HIS A 64 -12.87 -9.00 -6.30
CA HIS A 64 -12.33 -9.98 -7.23
C HIS A 64 -12.24 -9.40 -8.64
N LEU A 65 -11.03 -9.27 -9.18
CA LEU A 65 -10.83 -8.91 -10.58
C LEU A 65 -10.97 -10.16 -11.47
N THR A 66 -11.55 -9.98 -12.64
CA THR A 66 -11.79 -11.09 -13.57
C THR A 66 -10.50 -11.71 -14.15
N ARG A 67 -9.40 -11.00 -14.07
CA ARG A 67 -8.06 -11.44 -14.51
C ARG A 67 -6.97 -10.63 -13.84
N ASN A 68 -5.74 -11.14 -13.88
CA ASN A 68 -4.58 -10.36 -13.46
C ASN A 68 -4.38 -9.12 -14.35
N LEU A 69 -4.40 -7.95 -13.74
CA LEU A 69 -4.17 -6.65 -14.37
C LEU A 69 -2.82 -6.05 -13.98
N GLY A 70 -2.19 -6.60 -12.94
CA GLY A 70 -0.94 -6.16 -12.36
C GLY A 70 -1.14 -5.25 -11.14
N HIS A 71 -0.19 -5.34 -10.24
CA HIS A 71 -0.18 -4.72 -8.91
C HIS A 71 -0.59 -3.23 -8.90
N GLN A 72 -0.05 -2.42 -9.83
CA GLN A 72 -0.35 -0.99 -9.87
C GLN A 72 -1.81 -0.70 -10.23
N LYS A 73 -2.37 -1.48 -11.14
CA LYS A 73 -3.78 -1.35 -11.51
C LYS A 73 -4.70 -1.84 -10.41
N ALA A 74 -4.33 -2.90 -9.69
CA ALA A 74 -5.07 -3.37 -8.54
C ALA A 74 -5.16 -2.27 -7.45
N ILE A 75 -4.04 -1.57 -7.16
CA ILE A 75 -4.05 -0.39 -6.28
C ILE A 75 -5.00 0.69 -6.81
N ALA A 76 -4.90 1.07 -8.09
CA ALA A 76 -5.72 2.13 -8.66
C ALA A 76 -7.23 1.80 -8.62
N ILE A 77 -7.61 0.54 -8.91
CA ILE A 77 -8.99 0.06 -8.82
C ILE A 77 -9.50 0.14 -7.38
N GLY A 78 -8.72 -0.36 -6.42
CA GLY A 78 -9.10 -0.31 -5.02
C GLY A 78 -9.26 1.11 -4.49
N LEU A 79 -8.35 2.03 -4.86
CA LEU A 79 -8.48 3.44 -4.50
C LEU A 79 -9.74 4.08 -5.11
N ALA A 80 -10.05 3.77 -6.38
CA ALA A 80 -11.26 4.26 -7.03
C ALA A 80 -12.53 3.72 -6.35
N HIS A 81 -12.53 2.44 -5.95
CA HIS A 81 -13.63 1.81 -5.21
C HIS A 81 -13.84 2.50 -3.86
N VAL A 82 -12.79 2.68 -3.07
CA VAL A 82 -12.88 3.36 -1.77
C VAL A 82 -13.34 4.81 -1.93
N ALA A 83 -12.89 5.51 -2.98
CA ALA A 83 -13.30 6.90 -3.22
C ALA A 83 -14.80 7.04 -3.54
N GLN A 84 -15.43 6.00 -4.10
CA GLN A 84 -16.85 5.99 -4.48
C GLN A 84 -17.78 5.55 -3.35
N GLY A 85 -17.38 4.55 -2.56
CA GLY A 85 -18.31 3.82 -1.70
C GLY A 85 -18.11 4.02 -0.20
N GLN A 86 -16.94 4.39 0.27
CA GLN A 86 -16.66 4.31 1.69
C GLN A 86 -16.56 5.66 2.39
N GLN A 87 -17.25 5.75 3.52
CA GLN A 87 -17.08 6.85 4.47
C GLN A 87 -15.86 6.57 5.36
N CYS A 88 -14.68 6.83 4.87
CA CYS A 88 -13.46 6.78 5.66
C CYS A 88 -12.76 8.16 5.67
N SER A 89 -12.06 8.47 6.74
CA SER A 89 -11.29 9.71 6.84
C SER A 89 -10.00 9.66 6.04
N THR A 90 -9.40 8.47 5.96
CA THR A 90 -8.11 8.22 5.32
C THR A 90 -8.05 6.81 4.75
N VAL A 91 -7.19 6.62 3.75
CA VAL A 91 -6.86 5.32 3.16
C VAL A 91 -5.37 5.06 3.30
N ILE A 92 -5.00 3.88 3.75
CA ILE A 92 -3.62 3.39 3.75
C ILE A 92 -3.49 2.37 2.62
N THR A 93 -2.51 2.55 1.73
CA THR A 93 -2.10 1.53 0.77
C THR A 93 -0.87 0.81 1.30
N MET A 94 -0.86 -0.53 1.28
CA MET A 94 0.31 -1.34 1.63
C MET A 94 0.33 -2.65 0.85
N ASP A 95 1.52 -3.24 0.69
CA ASP A 95 1.68 -4.51 0.04
C ASP A 95 1.26 -5.66 0.98
N SER A 96 0.71 -6.76 0.42
CA SER A 96 0.15 -7.88 1.20
C SER A 96 1.20 -8.92 1.64
N ASP A 97 2.48 -8.73 1.33
CA ASP A 97 3.55 -9.69 1.60
C ASP A 97 4.28 -9.51 2.94
N GLY A 98 3.96 -8.44 3.66
CA GLY A 98 4.55 -8.11 4.97
C GLY A 98 5.89 -7.38 4.91
N GLU A 99 6.38 -7.02 3.72
CA GLU A 99 7.56 -6.15 3.61
C GLU A 99 7.27 -4.73 4.11
N ASP A 100 6.02 -4.28 3.99
CA ASP A 100 5.51 -3.09 4.66
C ASP A 100 5.09 -3.49 6.08
N ARG A 101 5.68 -2.85 7.08
CA ARG A 101 5.52 -3.26 8.48
C ARG A 101 4.20 -2.79 9.07
N PRO A 102 3.39 -3.68 9.68
CA PRO A 102 2.12 -3.29 10.33
C PRO A 102 2.29 -2.20 11.41
N GLU A 103 3.42 -2.19 12.13
CA GLU A 103 3.69 -1.19 13.16
C GLU A 103 3.82 0.24 12.60
N ASP A 104 4.18 0.36 11.33
CA ASP A 104 4.26 1.67 10.67
C ASP A 104 2.87 2.23 10.32
N ILE A 105 1.79 1.43 10.38
CA ILE A 105 0.41 1.89 10.24
C ILE A 105 0.12 2.99 11.27
N ILE A 106 0.41 2.73 12.55
CA ILE A 106 0.18 3.69 13.63
C ILE A 106 1.02 4.96 13.42
N ARG A 107 2.26 4.80 12.97
CA ARG A 107 3.15 5.94 12.68
C ARG A 107 2.64 6.80 11.52
N LEU A 108 2.11 6.17 10.47
CA LEU A 108 1.48 6.88 9.34
C LEU A 108 0.22 7.63 9.79
N ILE A 109 -0.62 7.01 10.62
CA ILE A 109 -1.84 7.64 11.15
C ILE A 109 -1.47 8.88 11.98
N ASN A 110 -0.51 8.76 12.90
CA ASN A 110 -0.05 9.88 13.72
C ASN A 110 0.56 11.01 12.88
N ALA A 111 1.34 10.67 11.87
CA ALA A 111 1.92 11.66 10.97
C ALA A 111 0.86 12.35 10.10
N SER A 112 -0.17 11.62 9.66
CA SER A 112 -1.31 12.17 8.91
C SER A 112 -2.16 13.11 9.78
N ALA A 113 -2.34 12.80 11.06
CA ALA A 113 -3.03 13.68 11.99
C ALA A 113 -2.30 15.04 12.15
N GLY A 114 -0.97 15.04 12.13
CA GLY A 114 -0.14 16.26 12.14
C GLY A 114 -0.05 16.97 10.77
N SER A 115 -0.56 16.37 9.70
CA SER A 115 -0.50 16.91 8.33
C SER A 115 -1.73 16.46 7.53
N PRO A 116 -2.94 16.92 7.91
CA PRO A 116 -4.20 16.40 7.35
C PRO A 116 -4.42 16.76 5.86
N ASP A 117 -3.65 17.67 5.34
CA ASP A 117 -3.66 18.16 3.96
C ASP A 117 -2.61 17.48 3.07
N LYS A 118 -1.85 16.48 3.59
CA LYS A 118 -0.75 15.84 2.86
C LYS A 118 -0.90 14.33 2.79
N ILE A 119 -0.44 13.75 1.68
CA ILE A 119 -0.20 12.31 1.57
C ILE A 119 1.12 12.02 2.30
N VAL A 120 1.11 11.06 3.24
CA VAL A 120 2.30 10.69 4.00
C VAL A 120 2.84 9.34 3.52
N PHE A 121 4.03 9.32 2.94
CA PHE A 121 4.68 8.09 2.49
C PHE A 121 5.63 7.51 3.54
N ALA A 122 5.64 6.20 3.66
CA ALA A 122 6.68 5.46 4.37
C ALA A 122 7.92 5.33 3.47
N LYS A 123 8.96 6.11 3.77
CA LYS A 123 10.22 6.14 3.00
C LYS A 123 11.24 5.20 3.61
N ARG A 124 11.65 4.17 2.86
CA ARG A 124 12.67 3.20 3.28
C ARG A 124 14.02 3.89 3.48
N THR A 125 14.60 3.83 4.70
CA THR A 125 15.84 4.54 5.07
C THR A 125 17.10 3.72 4.90
N LYS A 126 17.02 2.38 4.85
CA LYS A 126 18.17 1.49 4.67
C LYS A 126 17.91 0.49 3.53
N ARG A 127 18.79 0.49 2.55
CA ARG A 127 19.00 -0.63 1.64
C ARG A 127 20.34 -1.26 1.99
N SER A 128 20.33 -2.50 2.44
CA SER A 128 21.53 -3.33 2.60
C SER A 128 21.88 -3.95 1.25
N GLU A 129 22.36 -3.14 0.31
CA GLU A 129 22.69 -3.62 -1.04
C GLU A 129 24.18 -3.51 -1.28
N GLY A 130 24.75 -4.53 -1.95
CA GLY A 130 26.16 -4.59 -2.31
C GLY A 130 26.61 -3.43 -3.21
N ILE A 131 27.91 -3.16 -3.22
CA ILE A 131 28.52 -1.99 -3.91
C ILE A 131 28.18 -1.94 -5.40
N GLY A 132 28.13 -3.08 -6.10
CA GLY A 132 27.78 -3.16 -7.53
C GLY A 132 26.34 -2.71 -7.81
N PHE A 133 25.38 -3.14 -6.98
CA PHE A 133 23.99 -2.73 -7.12
C PHE A 133 23.80 -1.21 -6.88
N ARG A 134 24.56 -0.63 -5.95
CA ARG A 134 24.53 0.83 -5.69
C ARG A 134 24.95 1.63 -6.91
N PHE A 135 25.94 1.16 -7.67
CA PHE A 135 26.41 1.83 -8.89
C PHE A 135 25.35 1.78 -10.00
N PHE A 136 24.77 0.61 -10.31
CA PHE A 136 23.68 0.48 -11.29
C PHE A 136 22.43 1.26 -10.87
N TYR A 137 22.11 1.30 -9.57
CA TYR A 137 21.01 2.08 -9.06
C TYR A 137 21.22 3.60 -9.23
N GLN A 138 22.44 4.09 -9.08
CA GLN A 138 22.77 5.50 -9.36
C GLN A 138 22.58 5.85 -10.83
N ILE A 139 23.01 4.98 -11.75
CA ILE A 139 22.81 5.16 -13.19
C ILE A 139 21.30 5.18 -13.49
N TYR A 140 20.53 4.19 -12.96
CA TYR A 140 19.08 4.15 -13.12
C TYR A 140 18.41 5.43 -12.60
N LYS A 141 18.79 5.91 -11.43
CA LYS A 141 18.26 7.17 -10.87
C LYS A 141 18.55 8.36 -11.77
N SER A 142 19.77 8.44 -12.32
CA SER A 142 20.17 9.54 -13.20
C SER A 142 19.37 9.52 -14.50
N VAL A 143 19.23 8.35 -15.14
CA VAL A 143 18.42 8.17 -16.34
C VAL A 143 16.94 8.48 -16.05
N PHE A 144 16.40 7.95 -14.96
CA PHE A 144 15.02 8.20 -14.55
C PHE A 144 14.77 9.70 -14.29
N TYR A 145 15.67 10.37 -13.59
CA TYR A 145 15.59 11.81 -13.34
C TYR A 145 15.63 12.63 -14.65
N THR A 146 16.50 12.25 -15.58
CA THR A 146 16.62 12.92 -16.89
C THR A 146 15.34 12.77 -17.72
N LEU A 147 14.69 11.58 -17.66
CA LEU A 147 13.49 11.27 -18.42
C LEU A 147 12.19 11.82 -17.78
N THR A 148 12.14 11.91 -16.45
CA THR A 148 10.89 12.24 -15.73
C THR A 148 10.95 13.54 -14.95
N GLY A 149 12.13 14.14 -14.80
CA GLY A 149 12.34 15.34 -13.97
C GLY A 149 12.15 15.12 -12.47
N SER A 150 12.00 13.86 -12.02
CA SER A 150 11.63 13.53 -10.64
C SER A 150 12.41 12.34 -10.11
N SER A 151 12.73 12.35 -8.81
CA SER A 151 13.38 11.23 -8.12
C SER A 151 12.37 10.53 -7.20
N ILE A 152 11.91 9.33 -7.58
CA ILE A 152 11.05 8.53 -6.73
C ILE A 152 11.92 7.83 -5.68
N SER A 153 11.65 8.11 -4.40
CA SER A 153 12.41 7.55 -3.27
C SER A 153 11.53 6.77 -2.27
N PHE A 154 10.26 6.54 -2.62
CA PHE A 154 9.28 5.83 -1.80
C PHE A 154 8.46 4.86 -2.66
N GLY A 155 7.90 3.83 -2.01
CA GLY A 155 7.06 2.80 -2.62
C GLY A 155 5.57 3.16 -2.59
N ASN A 156 4.72 2.13 -2.52
CA ASN A 156 3.26 2.30 -2.47
C ASN A 156 2.74 2.52 -1.05
N PHE A 157 3.53 2.23 -0.01
CA PHE A 157 3.10 2.32 1.38
C PHE A 157 2.95 3.77 1.81
N CYS A 158 1.70 4.19 1.98
CA CYS A 158 1.37 5.57 2.37
C CYS A 158 -0.03 5.66 2.98
N ILE A 159 -0.33 6.78 3.63
CA ILE A 159 -1.67 7.18 4.04
C ILE A 159 -2.12 8.40 3.24
N ILE A 160 -3.36 8.35 2.76
CA ILE A 160 -3.97 9.33 1.88
C ILE A 160 -5.21 9.90 2.57
N PRO A 161 -5.28 11.19 2.91
CA PRO A 161 -6.50 11.84 3.34
C PRO A 161 -7.61 11.73 2.29
N PHE A 162 -8.85 11.47 2.73
CA PHE A 162 -9.96 11.18 1.80
C PHE A 162 -10.23 12.30 0.80
N GLY A 163 -10.05 13.57 1.22
CA GLY A 163 -10.18 14.72 0.32
C GLY A 163 -9.15 14.71 -0.82
N LEU A 164 -7.93 14.22 -0.55
CA LEU A 164 -6.88 14.07 -1.58
C LEU A 164 -7.10 12.82 -2.42
N LEU A 165 -7.65 11.72 -1.83
CA LEU A 165 -8.01 10.52 -2.57
C LEU A 165 -9.00 10.83 -3.70
N LYS A 166 -10.04 11.59 -3.42
CA LYS A 166 -11.03 12.00 -4.43
C LYS A 166 -10.43 12.74 -5.63
N ARG A 167 -9.32 13.43 -5.44
CA ARG A 167 -8.59 14.10 -6.52
C ARG A 167 -7.62 13.16 -7.23
N LEU A 168 -6.96 12.29 -6.44
CA LEU A 168 -5.93 11.39 -6.93
C LEU A 168 -6.47 10.33 -7.89
N VAL A 169 -7.67 9.81 -7.66
CA VAL A 169 -8.26 8.75 -8.51
C VAL A 169 -8.52 9.19 -9.96
N PHE A 170 -8.54 10.49 -10.24
CA PHE A 170 -8.64 11.03 -11.60
C PHE A 170 -7.29 11.22 -12.29
N VAL A 171 -6.17 10.91 -11.61
CA VAL A 171 -4.82 11.01 -12.18
C VAL A 171 -4.51 9.70 -12.91
N SER A 172 -4.50 9.72 -14.24
CA SER A 172 -4.34 8.51 -15.07
C SER A 172 -3.02 7.77 -14.84
N GLU A 173 -1.98 8.47 -14.43
CA GLU A 173 -0.65 7.92 -14.23
C GLU A 173 -0.58 6.93 -13.06
N ILE A 174 -1.49 6.99 -12.08
CA ILE A 174 -1.54 6.01 -10.98
C ILE A 174 -1.79 4.58 -11.47
N TRP A 175 -2.43 4.42 -12.63
CA TRP A 175 -2.71 3.12 -13.26
C TRP A 175 -1.44 2.41 -13.76
N ASN A 176 -0.39 3.17 -14.06
CA ASN A 176 0.88 2.64 -14.53
C ASN A 176 1.89 2.51 -13.40
N HIS A 177 1.95 3.53 -12.54
CA HIS A 177 2.87 3.56 -11.38
C HIS A 177 2.33 4.53 -10.34
N PHE A 178 1.81 3.99 -9.24
CA PHE A 178 1.11 4.74 -8.20
C PHE A 178 1.94 5.93 -7.68
N SER A 179 3.16 5.67 -7.18
CA SER A 179 4.01 6.71 -6.59
C SER A 179 4.41 7.80 -7.60
N ALA A 180 4.66 7.42 -8.86
CA ALA A 180 4.93 8.38 -9.93
C ALA A 180 3.69 9.23 -10.24
N GLY A 181 2.51 8.62 -10.28
CA GLY A 181 1.24 9.31 -10.47
C GLY A 181 0.97 10.32 -9.35
N VAL A 182 1.20 9.93 -8.09
CA VAL A 182 1.10 10.86 -6.95
C VAL A 182 2.05 12.04 -7.10
N MET A 183 3.30 11.82 -7.48
CA MET A 183 4.23 12.93 -7.72
C MET A 183 3.78 13.84 -8.86
N LYS A 184 3.31 13.26 -9.96
CA LYS A 184 2.82 14.03 -11.12
C LYS A 184 1.56 14.82 -10.82
N SER A 185 0.72 14.35 -9.90
CA SER A 185 -0.50 15.04 -9.46
C SER A 185 -0.21 16.39 -8.79
N LYS A 186 1.02 16.63 -8.34
CA LYS A 186 1.44 17.81 -7.54
C LYS A 186 0.62 17.99 -6.26
N LEU A 187 -0.03 16.93 -5.77
CA LEU A 187 -0.65 16.94 -4.45
C LEU A 187 0.43 17.07 -3.37
N PRO A 188 0.14 17.74 -2.25
CA PRO A 188 1.10 17.88 -1.18
C PRO A 188 1.45 16.52 -0.57
N ILE A 189 2.77 16.27 -0.45
CA ILE A 189 3.30 15.03 0.10
C ILE A 189 4.29 15.31 1.23
N THR A 190 4.41 14.35 2.14
CA THR A 190 5.50 14.30 3.13
C THR A 190 5.91 12.84 3.33
N THR A 191 6.99 12.60 4.07
CA THR A 191 7.50 11.25 4.29
C THR A 191 7.86 11.00 5.74
N ILE A 192 7.66 9.77 6.21
CA ILE A 192 8.24 9.27 7.46
C ILE A 192 9.27 8.18 7.15
N PRO A 193 10.36 8.08 7.92
CA PRO A 193 11.34 7.01 7.73
C PRO A 193 10.76 5.67 8.17
N THR A 194 10.98 4.61 7.37
CA THR A 194 10.63 3.23 7.70
C THR A 194 11.77 2.28 7.39
N VAL A 195 11.71 1.07 7.96
CA VAL A 195 12.61 -0.03 7.68
C VAL A 195 11.83 -1.11 6.94
N ARG A 196 12.39 -1.65 5.86
CA ARG A 196 11.77 -2.76 5.13
C ARG A 196 11.66 -3.98 6.03
N GLY A 197 10.47 -4.54 6.16
CA GLY A 197 10.23 -5.84 6.78
C GLY A 197 10.76 -6.99 5.92
N CYS A 198 10.64 -8.20 6.45
CA CYS A 198 10.86 -9.42 5.69
C CYS A 198 9.51 -9.94 5.20
N ARG A 199 9.51 -10.53 4.01
CA ARG A 199 8.34 -11.26 3.50
C ARG A 199 7.91 -12.31 4.54
N ILE A 200 6.60 -12.38 4.83
CA ILE A 200 6.08 -13.21 5.92
C ILE A 200 6.04 -14.68 5.50
N ALA A 201 5.59 -14.98 4.26
CA ALA A 201 5.45 -16.34 3.76
C ALA A 201 5.66 -16.41 2.24
N GLY A 202 5.87 -17.62 1.72
CA GLY A 202 5.93 -17.90 0.29
C GLY A 202 7.14 -17.28 -0.43
N ARG A 203 7.07 -17.31 -1.77
CA ARG A 203 8.07 -16.69 -2.67
C ARG A 203 7.42 -15.54 -3.43
N SER A 204 8.22 -14.55 -3.83
CA SER A 204 7.73 -13.48 -4.70
C SER A 204 7.07 -14.05 -5.96
N LYS A 205 5.86 -13.59 -6.25
CA LYS A 205 5.11 -13.97 -7.45
C LYS A 205 5.37 -13.02 -8.63
N MET A 206 6.15 -11.97 -8.42
CA MET A 206 6.62 -11.12 -9.52
C MET A 206 7.70 -11.88 -10.30
N ASN A 207 7.35 -12.29 -11.52
CA ASN A 207 8.33 -12.74 -12.50
C ASN A 207 9.04 -11.50 -13.07
N LEU A 208 10.38 -11.58 -13.09
CA LEU A 208 11.24 -10.66 -13.85
C LEU A 208 11.08 -10.90 -15.34
#